data_0434be5edf7059fcf5a8b2f345c639c2
#
_entry.id   0434be5edf7059fcf5a8b2f345c639c2
#
_cell.length_a   1.000
_cell.length_b   1.000
_cell.length_c   1.000
_cell.angle_alpha   90.00
_cell.angle_beta   90.00
_cell.angle_gamma   90.00
#
_symmetry.space_group_name_H-M   'P 1'
#
loop_
_entity.id
_entity.type
_entity.pdbx_description
1 polymer ?
#
loop_
_entity_poly.entity_id
_entity_poly.type
_entity_poly.pdbx_seq_one_letter_code
_entity_poly.pdbx_strand_id
1 'polypeptide(L)' 'MPATFTRELLAREVRDRSGDVLGHVADLIVDSRTGSVTYILVKIAQELDPAQLPWPSDGGMIPLPIDEVREIGATVLLHR' A
#
# COMPACT_ATOMS: atom_id res chain seq x y z
N MET A 1 2.79 -16.97 -15.77
CA MET A 1 2.83 -16.28 -15.20
C MET A 1 3.31 -15.66 -14.91
N PRO A 2 3.28 -14.77 -15.27
CA PRO A 2 4.28 -14.02 -14.74
C PRO A 2 3.95 -13.47 -13.43
N ALA A 3 4.92 -13.40 -12.63
CA ALA A 3 4.84 -12.72 -11.38
C ALA A 3 4.66 -11.22 -11.64
N THR A 4 4.06 -10.52 -10.71
CA THR A 4 4.04 -9.08 -10.72
C THR A 4 5.38 -8.60 -10.22
N PHE A 5 6.09 -7.84 -11.02
CA PHE A 5 7.37 -7.29 -10.62
C PHE A 5 7.15 -6.07 -9.73
N THR A 6 8.12 -5.83 -8.83
CA THR A 6 8.06 -4.71 -7.91
C THR A 6 7.77 -3.40 -8.62
N ARG A 7 8.43 -3.13 -9.74
CA ARG A 7 8.24 -1.87 -10.44
C ARG A 7 6.87 -1.76 -11.10
N GLU A 8 6.23 -2.88 -11.42
CA GLU A 8 4.88 -2.87 -11.94
C GLU A 8 3.87 -2.55 -10.85
N LEU A 9 4.20 -2.90 -9.61
CA LEU A 9 3.34 -2.62 -8.48
C LEU A 9 3.48 -1.17 -8.01
N LEU A 10 4.65 -0.57 -8.20
CA LEU A 10 4.88 0.81 -7.81
C LEU A 10 3.92 1.74 -8.55
N ALA A 11 3.48 2.77 -7.86
CA ALA A 11 2.56 3.78 -8.34
C ALA A 11 1.13 3.28 -8.56
N ARG A 12 0.82 2.02 -8.28
CA ARG A 12 -0.57 1.57 -8.33
C ARG A 12 -1.37 2.26 -7.23
N GLU A 13 -2.61 2.57 -7.57
CA GLU A 13 -3.54 3.17 -6.65
C GLU A 13 -3.86 2.21 -5.51
N VAL A 14 -3.94 2.74 -4.28
CA VAL A 14 -4.35 1.97 -3.11
C VAL A 14 -5.72 2.51 -2.69
N ARG A 15 -6.70 1.62 -2.58
CA ARG A 15 -8.07 1.98 -2.21
C ARG A 15 -8.48 1.28 -0.94
N ASP A 16 -9.25 1.98 -0.13
CA ASP A 16 -9.80 1.39 1.08
C ASP A 16 -10.99 0.50 0.75
N ARG A 17 -11.59 -0.08 1.78
CA ARG A 17 -12.72 -0.99 1.63
C ARG A 17 -13.91 -0.33 0.93
N SER A 18 -14.08 0.97 1.10
CA SER A 18 -15.17 1.72 0.48
C SER A 18 -14.90 2.08 -0.98
N GLY A 19 -13.68 1.85 -1.45
CA GLY A 19 -13.29 2.22 -2.79
C GLY A 19 -12.67 3.61 -2.91
N ASP A 20 -12.50 4.30 -1.80
CA ASP A 20 -11.87 5.62 -1.79
C ASP A 20 -10.35 5.48 -1.96
N VAL A 21 -9.77 6.38 -2.73
CA VAL A 21 -8.32 6.36 -2.98
C VAL A 21 -7.58 6.85 -1.74
N LEU A 22 -6.73 5.98 -1.20
CA LEU A 22 -5.87 6.31 -0.07
C LEU A 22 -4.58 6.97 -0.54
N GLY A 23 -4.06 6.50 -1.64
CA GLY A 23 -2.79 6.97 -2.19
C GLY A 23 -2.26 6.02 -3.24
N HIS A 24 -0.94 5.97 -3.34
CA HIS A 24 -0.26 5.14 -4.33
C HIS A 24 0.88 4.39 -3.68
N VAL A 25 1.18 3.21 -4.21
CA VAL A 25 2.32 2.41 -3.73
C VAL A 25 3.61 3.15 -4.06
N ALA A 26 4.40 3.45 -3.03
CA ALA A 26 5.69 4.12 -3.20
C ALA A 26 6.86 3.13 -3.14
N ASP A 27 6.71 2.07 -2.33
CA ASP A 27 7.78 1.09 -2.17
C ASP A 27 7.22 -0.15 -1.48
N LEU A 28 8.04 -1.20 -1.45
CA LEU A 28 7.73 -2.43 -0.74
C LEU A 28 8.84 -2.71 0.26
N ILE A 29 8.46 -3.23 1.43
CA ILE A 29 9.42 -3.65 2.44
C ILE A 29 9.41 -5.18 2.47
N VAL A 30 10.57 -5.76 2.26
CA VAL A 30 10.72 -7.21 2.12
C VAL A 30 11.62 -7.73 3.24
N ASP A 31 11.19 -8.85 3.83
CA ASP A 31 12.03 -9.56 4.80
C ASP A 31 13.11 -10.31 4.00
N SER A 32 14.36 -9.93 4.19
CA SER A 32 15.47 -10.51 3.44
C SER A 32 15.70 -12.00 3.74
N ARG A 33 15.23 -12.49 4.88
CA ARG A 33 15.41 -13.90 5.24
C ARG A 33 14.43 -14.80 4.50
N THR A 34 13.20 -14.33 4.30
CA THR A 34 12.14 -15.15 3.72
C THR A 34 11.80 -14.75 2.30
N GLY A 35 12.18 -13.55 1.89
CA GLY A 35 11.79 -12.99 0.60
C GLY A 35 10.35 -12.51 0.56
N SER A 36 9.66 -12.51 1.70
CA SER A 36 8.25 -12.11 1.76
C SER A 36 8.10 -10.60 1.95
N VAL A 37 7.10 -10.03 1.28
CA VAL A 37 6.73 -8.64 1.50
C VAL A 37 6.06 -8.54 2.86
N THR A 38 6.55 -7.64 3.70
CA THR A 38 5.99 -7.43 5.04
C THR A 38 5.14 -6.17 5.12
N TYR A 39 5.49 -5.14 4.35
CA TYR A 39 4.76 -3.88 4.33
C TYR A 39 4.72 -3.34 2.92
N ILE A 40 3.66 -2.59 2.63
CA ILE A 40 3.58 -1.75 1.44
C ILE A 40 3.68 -0.31 1.92
N LEU A 41 4.63 0.44 1.38
CA LEU A 41 4.78 1.84 1.72
C LEU A 41 3.89 2.64 0.79
N VAL A 42 2.90 3.32 1.35
CA VAL A 42 1.89 4.05 0.59
C VAL A 42 2.11 5.55 0.74
N LYS A 43 2.23 6.24 -0.38
CA LYS A 43 2.25 7.70 -0.38
C LYS A 43 0.81 8.19 -0.33
N ILE A 44 0.48 8.95 0.72
CA ILE A 44 -0.89 9.41 0.96
C ILE A 44 -1.30 10.45 -0.07
N ALA A 45 -2.53 10.35 -0.57
CA ALA A 45 -3.09 11.34 -1.49
C ALA A 45 -3.11 12.71 -0.82
N GLN A 46 -2.79 13.75 -1.58
CA GLN A 46 -2.63 15.10 -1.03
C GLN A 46 -3.88 15.65 -0.35
N GLU A 47 -5.05 15.28 -0.83
CA GLU A 47 -6.31 15.77 -0.31
C GLU A 47 -6.72 15.08 0.99
N LEU A 48 -5.99 14.07 1.43
CA LEU A 48 -6.32 13.37 2.67
C LEU A 48 -5.52 13.92 3.84
N ASP A 49 -6.17 13.94 5.01
CA ASP A 49 -5.51 14.29 6.26
C ASP A 49 -5.00 13.00 6.90
N PRO A 50 -3.67 12.82 7.02
CA PRO A 50 -3.12 11.61 7.62
C PRO A 50 -3.62 11.34 9.03
N ALA A 51 -3.96 12.38 9.78
CA ALA A 51 -4.45 12.23 11.16
C ALA A 51 -5.84 11.58 11.21
N GLN A 52 -6.56 11.57 10.10
CA GLN A 52 -7.89 10.97 10.01
C GLN A 52 -7.83 9.49 9.64
N LEU A 53 -6.65 8.98 9.29
CA LEU A 53 -6.50 7.61 8.81
C LEU A 53 -6.22 6.66 9.98
N PRO A 54 -6.67 5.39 9.88
CA PRO A 54 -6.48 4.43 10.96
C PRO A 54 -5.05 3.90 11.09
N TRP A 55 -4.17 4.25 10.17
CA TRP A 55 -2.78 3.80 10.19
C TRP A 55 -1.85 4.96 10.53
N PRO A 56 -0.78 4.71 11.30
CA PRO A 56 0.20 5.76 11.56
C PRO A 56 0.94 6.13 10.29
N SER A 57 1.32 7.39 10.17
CA SER A 57 2.04 7.89 9.01
C SER A 57 3.31 8.59 9.43
N ASP A 58 4.26 8.67 8.51
CA ASP A 58 5.53 9.37 8.71
C ASP A 58 5.92 10.03 7.40
N GLY A 59 6.00 11.36 7.40
CA GLY A 59 6.42 12.11 6.22
C GLY A 59 5.50 11.93 5.01
N GLY A 60 4.20 11.75 5.25
CA GLY A 60 3.24 11.55 4.16
C GLY A 60 3.18 10.14 3.63
N MET A 61 3.87 9.22 4.29
CA MET A 61 3.89 7.80 3.90
C MET A 61 3.28 6.96 5.01
N ILE A 62 2.58 5.88 4.62
CA ILE A 62 2.04 4.91 5.56
C ILE A 62 2.69 3.56 5.29
N PRO A 63 3.43 2.99 6.25
CA PRO A 63 3.87 1.59 6.13
C PRO A 63 2.69 0.68 6.49
N LEU A 64 1.98 0.21 5.47
CA LEU A 64 0.83 -0.68 5.65
C LEU A 64 1.30 -2.11 5.78
N PRO A 65 0.97 -2.80 6.88
CA PRO A 65 1.26 -4.24 6.99
C PRO A 65 0.60 -4.99 5.83
N ILE A 66 1.28 -5.99 5.30
CA ILE A 66 0.74 -6.76 4.17
C ILE A 66 -0.62 -7.39 4.52
N ASP A 67 -0.86 -7.65 5.79
CA ASP A 67 -2.13 -8.24 6.24
C ASP A 67 -3.33 -7.32 6.04
N GLU A 68 -3.10 -6.03 5.82
CA GLU A 68 -4.17 -5.08 5.53
C GLU A 68 -4.61 -5.16 4.07
N VAL A 69 -3.84 -5.84 3.22
CA VAL A 69 -4.13 -5.93 1.80
C VAL A 69 -5.05 -7.10 1.54
N ARG A 70 -6.21 -6.82 0.93
CA ARG A 70 -7.17 -7.84 0.56
C ARG A 70 -6.87 -8.43 -0.81
N GLU A 71 -6.47 -7.59 -1.74
CA GLU A 71 -6.28 -8.00 -3.13
C GLU A 71 -5.27 -7.08 -3.82
N ILE A 72 -4.42 -7.66 -4.63
CA ILE A 72 -3.48 -6.91 -5.47
C ILE A 72 -3.81 -7.20 -6.91
N GLY A 73 -4.27 -6.17 -7.62
CA GLY A 73 -4.57 -6.23 -9.03
C GLY A 73 -4.12 -4.94 -9.68
N ALA A 74 -4.88 -4.42 -10.64
CA ALA A 74 -4.60 -3.11 -11.22
C ALA A 74 -4.63 -2.03 -10.14
N THR A 75 -5.42 -2.26 -9.08
CA THR A 75 -5.47 -1.45 -7.87
C THR A 75 -5.17 -2.35 -6.69
N VAL A 76 -4.60 -1.78 -5.64
CA VAL A 76 -4.41 -2.49 -4.37
C VAL A 76 -5.62 -2.19 -3.49
N LEU A 77 -6.33 -3.23 -3.07
CA LEU A 77 -7.53 -3.09 -2.24
C LEU A 77 -7.23 -3.53 -0.82
N LEU A 78 -7.70 -2.76 0.14
CA LEU A 78 -7.47 -3.02 1.56
C LEU A 78 -8.69 -3.65 2.20
N HIS A 79 -8.47 -4.28 3.38
CA HIS A 79 -9.56 -4.86 4.17
C HIS A 79 -10.39 -3.81 4.90
N ARG A 80 -9.81 -2.66 5.20
CA ARG A 80 -10.54 -1.59 5.88
C ARG A 80 -10.63 -0.33 5.03
#